data_348372c3a5302c0c18305de9e1b6bd77
#
_entry.id   348372c3a5302c0c18305de9e1b6bd77
#
_cell.length_a   1.000
_cell.length_b   1.000
_cell.length_c   1.000
_cell.angle_alpha   90.00
_cell.angle_beta   90.00
_cell.angle_gamma   90.00
#
_symmetry.space_group_name_H-M   'P 1'
#
loop_
_entity.id
_entity.type
_entity.pdbx_description
1 polymer ?
#
loop_
_entity_poly.entity_id
_entity_poly.type
_entity_poly.pdbx_seq_one_letter_code
_entity_poly.pdbx_strand_id
1 'polypeptide(L)'
;GQERRDLRDGCDRALALAAAIKLSEGELGFISGGEDSVSGIARLNARFQPTLVLVTQGKAGVQAALRGQVSHFPARPVVAVDTTGAGDAFVAGLLAGLAAHGIPDNLAALAPDLALAQTCGALATTAKGAMTALPYKDDLQRSL
;
A
#
# COMPACT_ATOMS: atom_id res chain seq x y z
N GLY A 1 -20.86 11.46 14.44
CA GLY A 1 -22.15 11.79 13.93
C GLY A 1 -22.52 11.08 12.62
N GLN A 2 -23.51 11.56 11.94
CA GLN A 2 -24.06 10.99 10.69
C GLN A 2 -23.00 10.93 9.59
N GLU A 3 -22.29 12.01 9.35
CA GLU A 3 -21.23 12.13 8.33
C GLU A 3 -20.14 11.02 8.44
N ARG A 4 -19.74 10.68 9.68
CA ARG A 4 -18.80 9.57 9.92
C ARG A 4 -19.38 8.20 9.59
N ARG A 5 -20.68 8.01 9.81
CA ARG A 5 -21.38 6.78 9.43
C ARG A 5 -21.46 6.65 7.91
N ASP A 6 -21.88 7.72 7.23
CA ASP A 6 -22.02 7.75 5.77
C ASP A 6 -20.68 7.49 5.08
N LEU A 7 -19.57 8.04 5.62
CA LEU A 7 -18.22 7.79 5.13
C LEU A 7 -17.82 6.31 5.31
N ARG A 8 -18.10 5.73 6.47
CA ARG A 8 -17.81 4.30 6.71
C ARG A 8 -18.62 3.39 5.79
N ASP A 9 -19.89 3.66 5.61
CA ASP A 9 -20.76 2.87 4.72
C ASP A 9 -20.28 2.96 3.27
N GLY A 10 -19.76 4.11 2.84
CA GLY A 10 -19.11 4.29 1.53
C GLY A 10 -17.84 3.45 1.40
N CYS A 11 -16.97 3.51 2.40
CA CYS A 11 -15.75 2.68 2.46
C CYS A 11 -16.09 1.18 2.43
N ASP A 12 -17.03 0.73 3.24
CA ASP A 12 -17.44 -0.67 3.32
C ASP A 12 -17.94 -1.21 1.97
N ARG A 13 -18.71 -0.42 1.24
CA ARG A 13 -19.17 -0.80 -0.12
C ARG A 13 -18.03 -0.92 -1.11
N ALA A 14 -17.05 -0.02 -1.05
CA ALA A 14 -15.86 -0.08 -1.91
C ALA A 14 -14.99 -1.28 -1.59
N LEU A 15 -14.73 -1.52 -0.30
CA LEU A 15 -13.93 -2.64 0.19
C LEU A 15 -14.53 -4.00 -0.16
N ALA A 16 -15.86 -4.12 -0.14
CA ALA A 16 -16.57 -5.35 -0.50
C ALA A 16 -16.40 -5.75 -1.98
N LEU A 17 -16.04 -4.80 -2.84
CA LEU A 17 -15.85 -5.03 -4.29
C LEU A 17 -14.36 -5.11 -4.68
N ALA A 18 -13.45 -4.78 -3.77
CA ALA A 18 -12.03 -4.67 -4.08
C ALA A 18 -11.34 -6.03 -4.05
N ALA A 19 -10.65 -6.38 -5.13
CA ALA A 19 -9.73 -7.52 -5.17
C ALA A 19 -8.40 -7.21 -4.46
N ALA A 20 -7.95 -5.95 -4.55
CA ALA A 20 -6.75 -5.45 -3.89
C ALA A 20 -7.08 -4.17 -3.10
N ILE A 21 -6.59 -4.10 -1.87
CA ILE A 21 -6.79 -2.98 -0.95
C ILE A 21 -5.42 -2.47 -0.51
N LYS A 22 -5.15 -1.17 -0.70
CA LYS A 22 -3.98 -0.49 -0.14
C LYS A 22 -4.44 0.56 0.86
N LEU A 23 -3.88 0.52 2.05
CA LEU A 23 -4.15 1.47 3.15
C LEU A 23 -2.83 1.95 3.77
N SER A 24 -2.85 3.14 4.36
CA SER A 24 -1.89 3.53 5.39
C SER A 24 -2.31 2.98 6.76
N GLU A 25 -1.42 2.99 7.75
CA GLU A 25 -1.76 2.60 9.12
C GLU A 25 -2.91 3.45 9.70
N GLY A 26 -2.92 4.75 9.41
CA GLY A 26 -3.99 5.64 9.88
C GLY A 26 -5.35 5.30 9.26
N GLU A 27 -5.40 4.98 7.98
CA GLU A 27 -6.62 4.56 7.28
C GLU A 27 -7.11 3.20 7.79
N LEU A 28 -6.18 2.26 7.99
CA LEU A 28 -6.51 0.96 8.60
C LEU A 28 -7.09 1.15 10.00
N GLY A 29 -6.45 1.97 10.84
CA GLY A 29 -6.94 2.29 12.19
C GLY A 29 -8.35 2.88 12.18
N PHE A 30 -8.66 3.77 11.22
CA PHE A 30 -10.01 4.30 11.05
C PHE A 30 -11.04 3.22 10.70
N ILE A 31 -10.69 2.31 9.79
CA ILE A 31 -11.61 1.25 9.31
C ILE A 31 -11.75 0.13 10.34
N SER A 32 -10.65 -0.30 10.97
CA SER A 32 -10.63 -1.41 11.94
C SER A 32 -11.09 -1.01 13.34
N GLY A 33 -11.12 0.28 13.66
CA GLY A 33 -11.46 0.78 14.99
C GLY A 33 -10.27 0.96 15.91
N GLY A 34 -9.07 1.16 15.39
CA GLY A 34 -7.85 1.49 16.15
C GLY A 34 -7.00 0.28 16.53
N GLU A 35 -7.16 -0.85 15.85
CA GLU A 35 -6.33 -2.03 16.04
C GLU A 35 -4.93 -1.86 15.43
N ASP A 36 -3.97 -2.68 15.89
CA ASP A 36 -2.66 -2.81 15.24
C ASP A 36 -2.80 -3.37 13.81
N SER A 37 -1.74 -3.22 13.00
CA SER A 37 -1.80 -3.57 11.57
C SER A 37 -2.13 -5.05 11.32
N VAL A 38 -1.66 -5.96 12.16
CA VAL A 38 -1.90 -7.41 11.99
C VAL A 38 -3.38 -7.74 12.28
N SER A 39 -3.89 -7.24 13.41
CA SER A 39 -5.29 -7.43 13.81
C SER A 39 -6.26 -6.74 12.86
N GLY A 40 -5.92 -5.54 12.39
CA GLY A 40 -6.70 -4.80 11.41
C GLY A 40 -6.78 -5.50 10.06
N ILE A 41 -5.67 -6.05 9.56
CA ILE A 41 -5.63 -6.87 8.34
C ILE A 41 -6.48 -8.13 8.50
N ALA A 42 -6.35 -8.83 9.63
CA ALA A 42 -7.14 -10.03 9.90
C ALA A 42 -8.65 -9.74 9.87
N ARG A 43 -9.06 -8.60 10.43
CA ARG A 43 -10.46 -8.14 10.40
C ARG A 43 -10.93 -7.81 8.98
N LEU A 44 -10.11 -7.14 8.16
CA LEU A 44 -10.42 -6.87 6.76
C LEU A 44 -10.58 -8.17 5.96
N ASN A 45 -9.67 -9.12 6.15
CA ASN A 45 -9.74 -10.41 5.49
C ASN A 45 -10.99 -11.21 5.89
N ALA A 46 -11.34 -11.22 7.18
CA ALA A 46 -12.52 -11.91 7.66
C ALA A 46 -13.84 -11.30 7.12
N ARG A 47 -13.86 -9.96 6.93
CA ARG A 47 -15.08 -9.25 6.54
C ARG A 47 -15.27 -9.15 5.02
N PHE A 48 -14.22 -8.88 4.26
CA PHE A 48 -14.30 -8.53 2.84
C PHE A 48 -13.63 -9.55 1.91
N GLN A 49 -12.77 -10.42 2.45
CA GLN A 49 -12.05 -11.48 1.71
C GLN A 49 -11.32 -10.99 0.45
N PRO A 50 -10.58 -9.86 0.49
CA PRO A 50 -9.82 -9.40 -0.65
C PRO A 50 -8.68 -10.38 -0.96
N THR A 51 -8.25 -10.42 -2.21
CA THR A 51 -7.10 -11.23 -2.62
C THR A 51 -5.80 -10.67 -2.05
N LEU A 52 -5.65 -9.34 -2.04
CA LEU A 52 -4.45 -8.64 -1.59
C LEU A 52 -4.81 -7.47 -0.66
N VAL A 53 -4.17 -7.40 0.50
CA VAL A 53 -4.20 -6.22 1.39
C VAL A 53 -2.77 -5.74 1.61
N LEU A 54 -2.54 -4.45 1.41
CA LEU A 54 -1.27 -3.78 1.70
C LEU A 54 -1.48 -2.65 2.68
N VAL A 55 -0.70 -2.64 3.75
CA VAL A 55 -0.67 -1.55 4.74
C VAL A 55 0.71 -0.91 4.74
N THR A 56 0.79 0.33 4.26
CA THR A 56 2.04 1.08 4.25
C THR A 56 2.30 1.70 5.62
N GLN A 57 3.54 1.55 6.11
CA GLN A 57 3.98 1.92 7.46
C GLN A 57 5.16 2.91 7.41
N GLY A 58 5.21 3.74 6.36
CA GLY A 58 6.27 4.71 6.15
C GLY A 58 7.66 4.06 6.18
N LYS A 59 8.52 4.51 7.07
CA LYS A 59 9.90 4.00 7.23
C LYS A 59 9.97 2.53 7.67
N ALA A 60 8.91 1.99 8.26
CA ALA A 60 8.86 0.59 8.66
C ALA A 60 8.59 -0.36 7.47
N GLY A 61 8.09 0.15 6.35
CA GLY A 61 7.86 -0.67 5.17
C GLY A 61 6.38 -0.97 4.90
N VAL A 62 6.08 -2.21 4.54
CA VAL A 62 4.74 -2.64 4.12
C VAL A 62 4.39 -3.97 4.79
N GLN A 63 3.22 -4.02 5.39
CA GLN A 63 2.58 -5.26 5.79
C GLN A 63 1.70 -5.73 4.62
N ALA A 64 1.96 -6.93 4.10
CA ALA A 64 1.19 -7.50 2.99
C ALA A 64 0.46 -8.75 3.42
N ALA A 65 -0.81 -8.84 3.05
CA ALA A 65 -1.59 -10.06 3.17
C ALA A 65 -2.06 -10.50 1.78
N LEU A 66 -1.67 -11.66 1.34
CA LEU A 66 -2.04 -12.26 0.07
C LEU A 66 -2.77 -13.56 0.33
N ARG A 67 -4.05 -13.64 -0.05
CA ARG A 67 -4.92 -14.78 0.19
C ARG A 67 -4.89 -15.26 1.65
N GLY A 68 -4.85 -14.30 2.60
CA GLY A 68 -4.80 -14.54 4.04
C GLY A 68 -3.41 -14.83 4.62
N GLN A 69 -2.39 -15.04 3.81
CA GLN A 69 -1.00 -15.15 4.28
C GLN A 69 -0.39 -13.76 4.48
N VAL A 70 0.16 -13.48 5.65
CA VAL A 70 0.71 -12.17 6.03
C VAL A 70 2.22 -12.23 6.11
N SER A 71 2.88 -11.20 5.57
CA SER A 71 4.32 -10.98 5.71
C SER A 71 4.65 -9.49 5.75
N HIS A 72 5.77 -9.16 6.36
CA HIS A 72 6.32 -7.81 6.40
C HIS A 72 7.46 -7.64 5.41
N PHE A 73 7.42 -6.55 4.66
CA PHE A 73 8.45 -6.16 3.68
C PHE A 73 9.08 -4.84 4.16
N PRO A 74 10.33 -4.85 4.61
CA PRO A 74 10.98 -3.65 5.15
C PRO A 74 11.15 -2.58 4.08
N ALA A 75 11.09 -1.31 4.48
CA ALA A 75 11.36 -0.20 3.58
C ALA A 75 12.85 -0.09 3.24
N ARG A 76 13.14 0.45 2.05
CA ARG A 76 14.49 0.89 1.72
C ARG A 76 14.78 2.24 2.39
N PRO A 77 15.93 2.42 3.03
CA PRO A 77 16.28 3.70 3.64
C PRO A 77 16.40 4.81 2.58
N VAL A 78 15.73 5.93 2.81
CA VAL A 78 15.87 7.15 2.00
C VAL A 78 15.87 8.37 2.90
N VAL A 79 16.50 9.44 2.44
CA VAL A 79 16.41 10.76 3.08
C VAL A 79 15.20 11.47 2.51
N ALA A 80 14.10 11.44 3.26
CA ALA A 80 12.85 12.08 2.85
C ALA A 80 12.93 13.60 3.09
N VAL A 81 12.53 14.38 2.08
CA VAL A 81 12.38 15.83 2.11
C VAL A 81 10.90 16.21 2.32
N ASP A 82 10.01 15.52 1.58
CA ASP A 82 8.56 15.74 1.64
C ASP A 82 7.85 14.42 1.35
N THR A 83 6.94 13.99 2.21
CA THR A 83 6.22 12.73 2.06
C THR A 83 4.93 12.86 1.23
N THR A 84 4.62 14.06 0.74
CA THR A 84 3.45 14.31 -0.10
C THR A 84 3.52 13.52 -1.40
N GLY A 85 2.48 12.74 -1.71
CA GLY A 85 2.43 11.92 -2.93
C GLY A 85 3.15 10.58 -2.86
N ALA A 86 3.84 10.26 -1.75
CA ALA A 86 4.53 8.97 -1.59
C ALA A 86 3.59 7.77 -1.71
N GLY A 87 2.38 7.88 -1.15
CA GLY A 87 1.35 6.86 -1.25
C GLY A 87 0.84 6.64 -2.67
N ASP A 88 0.65 7.72 -3.42
CA ASP A 88 0.20 7.68 -4.82
C ASP A 88 1.29 7.08 -5.72
N ALA A 89 2.56 7.47 -5.52
CA ALA A 89 3.70 6.90 -6.22
C ALA A 89 3.88 5.41 -5.91
N PHE A 90 3.67 5.00 -4.66
CA PHE A 90 3.64 3.59 -4.26
C PHE A 90 2.57 2.82 -5.04
N VAL A 91 1.34 3.33 -5.09
CA VAL A 91 0.23 2.71 -5.83
C VAL A 91 0.55 2.62 -7.32
N ALA A 92 1.11 3.68 -7.91
CA ALA A 92 1.52 3.67 -9.32
C ALA A 92 2.56 2.58 -9.61
N GLY A 93 3.59 2.45 -8.78
CA GLY A 93 4.60 1.40 -8.89
C GLY A 93 4.01 -0.01 -8.74
N LEU A 94 3.12 -0.20 -7.76
CA LEU A 94 2.41 -1.46 -7.57
C LEU A 94 1.58 -1.84 -8.81
N LEU A 95 0.77 -0.91 -9.31
CA LEU A 95 -0.07 -1.15 -10.48
C LEU A 95 0.74 -1.44 -11.73
N ALA A 96 1.89 -0.78 -11.92
CA ALA A 96 2.80 -1.05 -13.03
C ALA A 96 3.34 -2.50 -12.98
N GLY A 97 3.70 -3.00 -11.80
CA GLY A 97 4.10 -4.39 -11.61
C GLY A 97 2.95 -5.36 -11.89
N LEU A 98 1.83 -5.18 -11.21
CA LEU A 98 0.67 -6.07 -11.33
C LEU A 98 0.03 -6.06 -12.74
N ALA A 99 0.14 -4.98 -13.49
CA ALA A 99 -0.38 -4.89 -14.86
C ALA A 99 0.31 -5.86 -15.81
N ALA A 100 1.54 -6.26 -15.52
CA ALA A 100 2.31 -7.17 -16.36
C ALA A 100 1.88 -8.65 -16.21
N HIS A 101 1.38 -9.06 -15.04
CA HIS A 101 1.11 -10.49 -14.77
C HIS A 101 -0.09 -10.73 -13.83
N GLY A 102 -0.81 -9.70 -13.39
CA GLY A 102 -1.91 -9.80 -12.43
C GLY A 102 -1.41 -9.92 -10.98
N ILE A 103 -2.34 -10.21 -10.06
CA ILE A 103 -1.99 -10.48 -8.65
C ILE A 103 -1.36 -11.88 -8.57
N PRO A 104 -0.12 -12.01 -8.06
CA PRO A 104 0.57 -13.29 -7.99
C PRO A 104 -0.07 -14.26 -6.98
N ASP A 105 0.30 -15.54 -7.06
CA ASP A 105 -0.29 -16.57 -6.22
C ASP A 105 0.32 -16.68 -4.81
N ASN A 106 1.50 -16.13 -4.61
CA ASN A 106 2.21 -16.19 -3.32
C ASN A 106 3.03 -14.92 -3.04
N LEU A 107 3.36 -14.73 -1.76
CA LEU A 107 4.10 -13.55 -1.28
C LEU A 107 5.51 -13.42 -1.87
N ALA A 108 6.18 -14.52 -2.18
CA ALA A 108 7.51 -14.47 -2.80
C ALA A 108 7.45 -13.88 -4.22
N ALA A 109 6.43 -14.26 -4.99
CA ALA A 109 6.20 -13.70 -6.32
C ALA A 109 5.72 -12.24 -6.29
N LEU A 110 5.09 -11.80 -5.18
CA LEU A 110 4.70 -10.39 -4.97
C LEU A 110 5.89 -9.48 -4.61
N ALA A 111 6.97 -10.03 -4.07
CA ALA A 111 8.08 -9.24 -3.56
C ALA A 111 8.71 -8.26 -4.58
N PRO A 112 8.91 -8.62 -5.87
CA PRO A 112 9.40 -7.66 -6.87
C PRO A 112 8.46 -6.47 -7.10
N ASP A 113 7.14 -6.70 -7.11
CA ASP A 113 6.14 -5.64 -7.28
C ASP A 113 6.14 -4.68 -6.08
N LEU A 114 6.29 -5.22 -4.88
CA LEU A 114 6.42 -4.41 -3.66
C LEU A 114 7.74 -3.64 -3.64
N ALA A 115 8.84 -4.23 -4.11
CA ALA A 115 10.12 -3.51 -4.24
C ALA A 115 10.00 -2.33 -5.21
N LEU A 116 9.33 -2.51 -6.34
CA LEU A 116 9.03 -1.44 -7.29
C LEU A 116 8.16 -0.34 -6.66
N ALA A 117 7.06 -0.75 -6.01
CA ALA A 117 6.14 0.18 -5.33
C ALA A 117 6.84 0.99 -4.24
N GLN A 118 7.63 0.34 -3.38
CA GLN A 118 8.40 0.99 -2.33
C GLN A 118 9.45 1.95 -2.90
N THR A 119 10.12 1.58 -4.00
CA THR A 119 11.10 2.44 -4.67
C THR A 119 10.42 3.69 -5.23
N CYS A 120 9.27 3.55 -5.90
CA CYS A 120 8.49 4.69 -6.39
C CYS A 120 8.08 5.62 -5.24
N GLY A 121 7.52 5.08 -4.17
CA GLY A 121 7.13 5.84 -2.99
C GLY A 121 8.31 6.56 -2.33
N ALA A 122 9.44 5.88 -2.19
CA ALA A 122 10.65 6.44 -1.60
C ALA A 122 11.23 7.59 -2.45
N LEU A 123 11.37 7.40 -3.76
CA LEU A 123 11.88 8.44 -4.66
C LEU A 123 10.98 9.68 -4.68
N ALA A 124 9.66 9.50 -4.62
CA ALA A 124 8.71 10.62 -4.56
C ALA A 124 8.91 11.51 -3.32
N THR A 125 9.55 11.00 -2.25
CA THR A 125 9.83 11.79 -1.05
C THR A 125 11.10 12.64 -1.12
N THR A 126 11.93 12.49 -2.15
CA THR A 126 13.27 13.10 -2.22
C THR A 126 13.27 14.57 -2.63
N ALA A 127 12.12 15.12 -3.08
CA ALA A 127 11.95 16.54 -3.38
C ALA A 127 10.59 17.04 -2.88
N LYS A 128 10.44 18.39 -2.81
CA LYS A 128 9.18 19.03 -2.40
C LYS A 128 8.09 18.87 -3.46
N GLY A 129 6.88 18.56 -3.01
CA GLY A 129 5.67 18.48 -3.82
C GLY A 129 5.39 17.11 -4.41
N ALA A 130 4.11 16.81 -4.62
CA ALA A 130 3.62 15.49 -5.00
C ALA A 130 4.08 14.99 -6.38
N MET A 131 4.52 15.88 -7.27
CA MET A 131 4.85 15.53 -8.66
C MET A 131 6.32 15.74 -9.02
N THR A 132 7.05 16.55 -8.26
CA THR A 132 8.41 17.00 -8.62
C THR A 132 9.43 15.87 -8.58
N ALA A 133 9.27 14.91 -7.69
CA ALA A 133 10.16 13.77 -7.51
C ALA A 133 9.55 12.44 -7.98
N LEU A 134 8.52 12.47 -8.82
CA LEU A 134 8.00 11.24 -9.41
C LEU A 134 9.08 10.58 -10.27
N PRO A 135 9.39 9.29 -10.02
CA PRO A 135 10.48 8.61 -10.71
C PRO A 135 10.12 8.32 -12.16
N TYR A 136 11.10 8.50 -13.05
CA TYR A 136 11.05 7.98 -14.40
C TYR A 136 11.61 6.55 -14.44
N LYS A 137 11.36 5.83 -15.51
CA LYS A 137 11.80 4.44 -15.70
C LYS A 137 13.29 4.24 -15.46
N ASP A 138 14.11 5.18 -15.92
CA ASP A 138 15.57 5.14 -15.78
C ASP A 138 16.02 5.34 -14.32
N ASP A 139 15.29 6.12 -13.53
CA ASP A 139 15.54 6.30 -12.10
C ASP A 139 15.27 5.01 -11.33
N LEU A 140 14.20 4.31 -11.70
CA LEU A 140 13.83 3.02 -11.10
C LEU A 140 14.88 1.95 -11.38
N GLN A 141 15.40 1.88 -12.62
CA GLN A 141 16.44 0.90 -12.99
C GLN A 141 17.75 1.09 -12.23
N ARG A 142 18.07 2.33 -11.82
CA ARG A 142 19.26 2.64 -11.01
C ARG A 142 19.07 2.39 -9.52
N SER A 143 17.83 2.27 -9.06
CA SER A 143 17.47 2.19 -7.65
C SER A 143 17.02 0.79 -7.21
N LEU A 144 16.72 -0.12 -8.13
CA LEU A 144 16.37 -1.53 -7.89
C LEU A 144 17.60 -2.41 -7.87
#